data_c7505783c839969d7102ebc96281d1d5
#
_entry.id   c7505783c839969d7102ebc96281d1d5
#
_cell.length_a   1.000
_cell.length_b   1.000
_cell.length_c   1.000
_cell.angle_alpha   90.00
_cell.angle_beta   90.00
_cell.angle_gamma   90.00
#
_symmetry.space_group_name_H-M   'P 1'
#
loop_
_entity.id
_entity.type
_entity.pdbx_description
1 polymer ?
#
loop_
_entity_poly.entity_id
_entity_poly.type
_entity_poly.pdbx_seq_one_letter_code
_entity_poly.pdbx_strand_id
1 'polypeptide(L)'
;MSLKLRLQLGKVEGVIELYEDDAPQTAKLLQELLPIEKKARHAMECGREVYVILDDEVEIPDENQTIYQTVGDVVMYYKPAIFIDPEWPDYYNERPVLGWVYERDTAIRGISAPLATNVVGKIVSGLDLLRVEAPRMRREGFASMRLSLL
;
A
#
# COMPACT_ATOMS: atom_id res chain seq x y z
N MET A 1 -13.69 -2.18 19.08
CA MET A 1 -13.38 -0.97 18.29
C MET A 1 -12.16 -1.22 17.43
N SER A 2 -12.26 -0.91 16.16
CA SER A 2 -11.12 -1.04 15.26
C SER A 2 -10.17 0.14 15.40
N LEU A 3 -8.88 -0.14 15.32
CA LEU A 3 -7.86 0.90 15.28
C LEU A 3 -7.92 1.64 13.95
N LYS A 4 -7.85 2.95 14.01
CA LYS A 4 -7.87 3.81 12.82
C LYS A 4 -6.57 4.54 12.64
N LEU A 5 -6.19 4.71 11.39
CA LEU A 5 -4.99 5.43 10.99
C LEU A 5 -5.35 6.64 10.14
N ARG A 6 -4.51 7.66 10.21
CA ARG A 6 -4.57 8.81 9.31
C ARG A 6 -3.62 8.56 8.15
N LEU A 7 -4.16 8.62 6.93
CA LEU A 7 -3.40 8.56 5.69
C LEU A 7 -3.33 9.97 5.10
N GLN A 8 -2.13 10.48 4.92
CA GLN A 8 -1.89 11.77 4.27
C GLN A 8 -1.13 11.53 2.97
N LEU A 9 -1.66 12.04 1.87
CA LEU A 9 -1.01 11.99 0.55
C LEU A 9 -0.97 13.41 0.00
N GLY A 10 0.23 14.00 -0.05
CA GLY A 10 0.34 15.41 -0.40
C GLY A 10 -0.52 16.27 0.53
N LYS A 11 -1.52 16.93 -0.02
CA LYS A 11 -2.41 17.84 0.72
C LYS A 11 -3.74 17.22 1.14
N VAL A 12 -3.99 15.96 0.78
CA VAL A 12 -5.26 15.30 1.08
C VAL A 12 -5.09 14.24 2.15
N GLU A 13 -6.17 13.94 2.83
CA GLU A 13 -6.18 12.96 3.91
C GLU A 13 -7.30 11.95 3.74
N GLY A 14 -7.05 10.76 4.25
CA GLY A 14 -8.05 9.71 4.40
C GLY A 14 -7.88 9.03 5.75
N VAL A 15 -8.83 8.16 6.08
CA VAL A 15 -8.81 7.35 7.29
C VAL A 15 -8.85 5.89 6.90
N ILE A 16 -7.96 5.11 7.49
CA ILE A 16 -7.90 3.66 7.33
C ILE A 16 -8.39 3.02 8.62
N GLU A 17 -9.23 2.00 8.48
CA GLU A 17 -9.60 1.11 9.57
C GLU A 17 -8.83 -0.20 9.42
N LEU A 18 -8.12 -0.62 10.46
CA LEU A 18 -7.35 -1.86 10.44
C LEU A 18 -8.22 -3.08 10.70
N TYR A 19 -7.90 -4.17 10.02
CA TYR A 19 -8.56 -5.47 10.21
C TYR A 19 -7.83 -6.29 11.28
N GLU A 20 -8.03 -5.91 12.53
CA GLU A 20 -7.35 -6.55 13.67
C GLU A 20 -7.82 -7.99 13.90
N ASP A 21 -9.06 -8.33 13.49
CA ASP A 21 -9.59 -9.69 13.62
C ASP A 21 -9.16 -10.61 12.47
N ASP A 22 -9.21 -10.12 11.24
CA ASP A 22 -8.88 -10.94 10.06
C ASP A 22 -7.38 -10.98 9.77
N ALA A 23 -6.65 -9.95 10.14
CA ALA A 23 -5.21 -9.83 9.90
C ALA A 23 -4.46 -9.34 11.15
N PRO A 24 -4.54 -10.06 12.28
CA PRO A 24 -3.99 -9.59 13.55
C PRO A 24 -2.47 -9.40 13.53
N GLN A 25 -1.74 -10.30 12.89
CA GLN A 25 -0.27 -10.19 12.82
C GLN A 25 0.16 -9.05 11.93
N THR A 26 -0.49 -8.91 10.79
CA THR A 26 -0.18 -7.83 9.82
C THR A 26 -0.58 -6.47 10.38
N ALA A 27 -1.72 -6.38 11.06
CA ALA A 27 -2.15 -5.16 11.73
C ALA A 27 -1.18 -4.73 12.82
N LYS A 28 -0.68 -5.69 13.61
CA LYS A 28 0.33 -5.43 14.63
C LYS A 28 1.64 -4.95 14.03
N LEU A 29 2.09 -5.61 12.98
CA LEU A 29 3.29 -5.20 12.25
C LEU A 29 3.17 -3.77 11.75
N LEU A 30 2.04 -3.43 11.13
CA LEU A 30 1.81 -2.09 10.62
C LEU A 30 1.83 -1.04 11.75
N GLN A 31 1.23 -1.35 12.89
CA GLN A 31 1.26 -0.46 14.04
C GLN A 31 2.68 -0.22 14.55
N GLU A 32 3.51 -1.24 14.57
CA GLU A 32 4.90 -1.14 15.02
C GLU A 32 5.76 -0.28 14.08
N LEU A 33 5.38 -0.18 12.81
CA LEU A 33 6.10 0.62 11.82
C LEU A 33 5.72 2.10 11.85
N LEU A 34 4.63 2.47 12.53
CA LEU A 34 4.15 3.85 12.55
C LEU A 34 5.04 4.78 13.37
N PRO A 35 5.19 6.06 13.01
CA PRO A 35 4.67 6.66 11.78
C PRO A 35 5.51 6.25 10.56
N ILE A 36 4.84 6.10 9.42
CA ILE A 36 5.51 5.86 8.15
C ILE A 36 5.50 7.17 7.36
N GLU A 37 6.67 7.66 7.01
CA GLU A 37 6.84 8.85 6.18
C GLU A 37 7.76 8.49 5.04
N LYS A 38 7.21 8.37 3.85
CA LYS A 38 7.95 7.94 2.67
C LYS A 38 7.39 8.58 1.40
N LYS A 39 8.20 8.58 0.37
CA LYS A 39 7.72 8.93 -0.97
C LYS A 39 6.82 7.81 -1.47
N ALA A 40 5.58 8.17 -1.80
CA ALA A 40 4.64 7.25 -2.42
C ALA A 40 4.81 7.25 -3.93
N ARG A 41 4.56 6.11 -4.53
CA ARG A 41 4.63 5.87 -5.96
C ARG A 41 3.30 5.37 -6.46
N HIS A 42 2.97 5.70 -7.70
CA HIS A 42 1.81 5.13 -8.36
C HIS A 42 2.24 3.87 -9.12
N ALA A 43 1.45 2.81 -9.00
CA ALA A 43 1.68 1.59 -9.76
C ALA A 43 1.56 1.87 -11.26
N MET A 44 2.42 1.26 -12.05
CA MET A 44 2.43 1.45 -13.50
C MET A 44 1.68 0.37 -14.24
N GLU A 45 1.66 -0.84 -13.72
CA GLU A 45 1.03 -1.99 -14.38
C GLU A 45 -0.18 -2.55 -13.63
N CYS A 46 -0.23 -2.35 -12.32
CA CYS A 46 -1.29 -2.92 -11.49
C CYS A 46 -2.60 -2.16 -11.57
N GLY A 47 -2.63 -1.00 -12.19
CA GLY A 47 -3.82 -0.16 -12.24
C GLY A 47 -3.77 0.97 -11.23
N ARG A 48 -4.79 1.09 -10.41
CA ARG A 48 -4.97 2.26 -9.53
C ARG A 48 -4.57 1.96 -8.09
N GLU A 49 -3.29 1.72 -7.94
CA GLU A 49 -2.65 1.49 -6.64
C GLU A 49 -1.60 2.55 -6.38
N VAL A 50 -1.54 3.02 -5.14
CA VAL A 50 -0.44 3.83 -4.61
C VAL A 50 0.29 3.00 -3.57
N TYR A 51 1.61 3.01 -3.58
CA TYR A 51 2.39 2.22 -2.63
C TYR A 51 3.63 2.96 -2.14
N VAL A 52 4.12 2.54 -1.00
CA VAL A 52 5.42 2.91 -0.46
C VAL A 52 6.26 1.66 -0.24
N ILE A 53 7.56 1.80 -0.42
CA ILE A 53 8.52 0.74 -0.16
C ILE A 53 8.94 0.84 1.29
N LEU A 54 8.79 -0.26 2.01
CA LEU A 54 9.17 -0.34 3.41
C LEU A 54 10.65 -0.71 3.54
N ASP A 55 11.19 -0.61 4.74
CA ASP A 55 12.58 -0.98 5.01
C ASP A 55 12.78 -2.49 4.80
N ASP A 56 13.97 -2.88 4.34
CA ASP A 56 14.28 -4.26 3.93
C ASP A 56 14.11 -5.29 5.03
N GLU A 57 14.29 -4.90 6.28
CA GLU A 57 14.15 -5.80 7.43
C GLU A 57 12.71 -6.11 7.80
N VAL A 58 11.72 -5.47 7.17
CA VAL A 58 10.31 -5.73 7.44
C VAL A 58 9.93 -7.10 6.91
N GLU A 59 9.43 -7.95 7.79
CA GLU A 59 8.96 -9.29 7.45
C GLU A 59 7.43 -9.33 7.51
N ILE A 60 6.80 -9.59 6.37
CA ILE A 60 5.35 -9.65 6.23
C ILE A 60 4.89 -11.10 6.36
N PRO A 61 4.04 -11.44 7.33
CA PRO A 61 3.50 -12.81 7.44
C PRO A 61 2.50 -13.09 6.32
N ASP A 62 2.25 -14.36 6.05
CA ASP A 62 1.18 -14.77 5.15
C ASP A 62 -0.14 -14.78 5.92
N GLU A 63 -1.01 -13.83 5.64
CA GLU A 63 -2.23 -13.63 6.41
C GLU A 63 -3.28 -12.87 5.60
N ASN A 64 -4.53 -13.31 5.67
CA ASN A 64 -5.68 -12.67 5.01
C ASN A 64 -5.41 -12.28 3.56
N GLN A 65 -4.83 -13.20 2.79
CA GLN A 65 -4.37 -12.94 1.44
C GLN A 65 -5.48 -13.05 0.40
N THR A 66 -5.41 -12.21 -0.61
CA THR A 66 -6.28 -12.29 -1.78
C THR A 66 -5.52 -11.89 -3.05
N ILE A 67 -5.91 -12.48 -4.18
CA ILE A 67 -5.49 -12.03 -5.50
C ILE A 67 -6.54 -11.09 -6.12
N TYR A 68 -7.64 -10.84 -5.43
CA TYR A 68 -8.74 -10.00 -5.89
C TYR A 68 -8.86 -8.77 -4.98
N GLN A 69 -7.97 -7.83 -5.18
CA GLN A 69 -8.01 -6.58 -4.42
C GLN A 69 -9.22 -5.75 -4.85
N THR A 70 -9.85 -5.09 -3.88
CA THR A 70 -11.02 -4.24 -4.11
C THR A 70 -10.76 -2.79 -3.72
N VAL A 71 -11.64 -1.91 -4.16
CA VAL A 71 -11.53 -0.47 -3.90
C VAL A 71 -11.49 -0.20 -2.40
N GLY A 72 -10.49 0.55 -1.97
CA GLY A 72 -10.27 0.90 -0.58
C GLY A 72 -9.36 -0.07 0.18
N ASP A 73 -9.02 -1.22 -0.39
CA ASP A 73 -8.14 -2.17 0.28
C ASP A 73 -6.78 -1.55 0.57
N VAL A 74 -6.31 -1.77 1.79
CA VAL A 74 -4.95 -1.47 2.22
C VAL A 74 -4.21 -2.80 2.34
N VAL A 75 -3.12 -2.93 1.62
CA VAL A 75 -2.44 -4.21 1.42
C VAL A 75 -0.96 -4.13 1.77
N MET A 76 -0.43 -5.26 2.21
CA MET A 76 1.01 -5.44 2.42
C MET A 76 1.45 -6.69 1.70
N TYR A 77 2.58 -6.60 1.00
CA TYR A 77 3.09 -7.70 0.21
C TYR A 77 4.55 -7.46 -0.18
N TYR A 78 5.17 -8.47 -0.78
CA TYR A 78 6.51 -8.34 -1.34
C TYR A 78 6.40 -8.08 -2.84
N LYS A 79 6.88 -6.92 -3.28
CA LYS A 79 6.90 -6.56 -4.68
C LYS A 79 8.15 -7.11 -5.34
N PRO A 80 8.03 -7.89 -6.42
CA PRO A 80 9.18 -8.32 -7.19
C PRO A 80 9.91 -7.10 -7.77
N ALA A 81 11.22 -7.07 -7.61
CA ALA A 81 12.04 -5.94 -8.06
C ALA A 81 12.40 -6.04 -9.55
N ILE A 82 11.39 -6.31 -10.41
CA ILE A 82 11.60 -6.35 -11.84
C ILE A 82 11.54 -4.97 -12.48
N PHE A 83 10.87 -4.06 -11.80
CA PHE A 83 10.75 -2.71 -12.31
C PHE A 83 11.99 -1.95 -11.87
N ILE A 84 12.72 -1.50 -12.86
CA ILE A 84 13.94 -0.74 -12.67
C ILE A 84 13.64 0.46 -11.81
N ASP A 85 14.00 0.36 -10.56
CA ASP A 85 14.08 1.51 -9.68
C ASP A 85 15.57 1.83 -9.55
N PRO A 86 16.03 3.02 -10.01
CA PRO A 86 17.44 3.38 -9.89
C PRO A 86 17.96 3.38 -8.46
N GLU A 87 17.05 3.45 -7.48
CA GLU A 87 17.40 3.36 -6.06
C GLU A 87 17.62 1.93 -5.59
N TRP A 88 17.33 0.93 -6.45
CA TRP A 88 17.48 -0.48 -6.11
C TRP A 88 18.61 -1.13 -6.90
N PRO A 89 19.71 -1.43 -6.24
CA PRO A 89 20.82 -2.10 -6.91
C PRO A 89 20.56 -3.56 -7.26
N ASP A 90 19.58 -4.20 -6.62
CA ASP A 90 19.30 -5.62 -6.77
C ASP A 90 17.96 -5.86 -7.47
N TYR A 91 18.00 -6.18 -8.74
CA TYR A 91 16.82 -6.38 -9.59
C TYR A 91 15.93 -7.56 -9.19
N TYR A 92 16.47 -8.49 -8.47
CA TYR A 92 15.79 -9.76 -8.20
C TYR A 92 15.29 -9.90 -6.77
N ASN A 93 15.55 -8.91 -5.94
CA ASN A 93 15.09 -8.95 -4.55
C ASN A 93 13.66 -8.44 -4.42
N GLU A 94 12.86 -9.21 -3.71
CA GLU A 94 11.54 -8.76 -3.32
C GLU A 94 11.66 -7.67 -2.26
N ARG A 95 10.83 -6.64 -2.38
CA ARG A 95 10.79 -5.54 -1.43
C ARG A 95 9.45 -5.52 -0.71
N PRO A 96 9.45 -5.38 0.63
CA PRO A 96 8.20 -5.23 1.35
C PRO A 96 7.57 -3.89 1.00
N VAL A 97 6.27 -3.90 0.73
CA VAL A 97 5.53 -2.69 0.39
C VAL A 97 4.22 -2.62 1.16
N LEU A 98 3.78 -1.40 1.37
CA LEU A 98 2.44 -1.07 1.83
C LEU A 98 1.77 -0.28 0.69
N GLY A 99 0.64 -0.78 0.24
CA GLY A 99 -0.12 -0.15 -0.84
C GLY A 99 -1.58 0.02 -0.50
N TRP A 100 -2.28 0.79 -1.32
CA TRP A 100 -3.72 0.92 -1.20
C TRP A 100 -4.33 1.17 -2.57
N VAL A 101 -5.51 0.60 -2.75
CA VAL A 101 -6.26 0.61 -4.01
C VAL A 101 -7.34 1.67 -3.91
N TYR A 102 -7.35 2.62 -4.83
CA TYR A 102 -8.28 3.74 -4.75
C TYR A 102 -9.40 3.69 -5.81
N GLU A 103 -9.31 2.76 -6.77
CA GLU A 103 -10.31 2.62 -7.83
C GLU A 103 -10.37 1.18 -8.31
N ARG A 104 -11.47 0.83 -8.98
CA ARG A 104 -11.64 -0.48 -9.63
C ARG A 104 -10.61 -0.71 -10.74
N ASP A 105 -10.63 -1.89 -11.32
CA ASP A 105 -9.74 -2.30 -12.42
C ASP A 105 -8.27 -2.30 -11.98
N THR A 106 -8.04 -2.74 -10.74
CA THR A 106 -6.71 -2.88 -10.17
C THR A 106 -6.42 -4.35 -9.92
N ALA A 107 -5.30 -4.82 -10.45
CA ALA A 107 -4.82 -6.18 -10.23
C ALA A 107 -3.34 -6.13 -9.89
N ILE A 108 -3.01 -6.37 -8.64
CA ILE A 108 -1.62 -6.38 -8.19
C ILE A 108 -0.97 -7.64 -8.70
N ARG A 109 0.12 -7.48 -9.44
CA ARG A 109 0.74 -8.57 -10.20
C ARG A 109 2.20 -8.73 -9.86
N GLY A 110 2.63 -10.01 -9.88
CA GLY A 110 4.03 -10.38 -9.96
C GLY A 110 4.50 -10.45 -11.42
N ILE A 111 5.61 -11.16 -11.64
CA ILE A 111 6.24 -11.26 -12.96
C ILE A 111 5.30 -11.92 -13.98
N SER A 112 4.60 -12.96 -13.58
CA SER A 112 3.83 -13.80 -14.52
C SER A 112 2.42 -14.11 -14.05
N ALA A 113 2.01 -13.62 -12.88
CA ALA A 113 0.74 -13.99 -12.29
C ALA A 113 0.26 -12.93 -11.28
N PRO A 114 -1.03 -12.93 -10.94
CA PRO A 114 -1.52 -12.12 -9.84
C PRO A 114 -0.79 -12.43 -8.54
N LEU A 115 -0.56 -11.40 -7.72
CA LEU A 115 0.04 -11.56 -6.41
C LEU A 115 -1.03 -11.65 -5.32
N ALA A 116 -0.86 -12.62 -4.44
CA ALA A 116 -1.63 -12.66 -3.21
C ALA A 116 -1.07 -11.60 -2.25
N THR A 117 -1.92 -10.66 -1.85
CA THR A 117 -1.55 -9.59 -0.93
C THR A 117 -2.30 -9.72 0.38
N ASN A 118 -1.63 -9.43 1.50
CA ASN A 118 -2.31 -9.35 2.78
C ASN A 118 -3.22 -8.12 2.79
N VAL A 119 -4.51 -8.31 3.05
CA VAL A 119 -5.41 -7.18 3.24
C VAL A 119 -5.43 -6.85 4.73
N VAL A 120 -4.88 -5.70 5.09
CA VAL A 120 -4.67 -5.30 6.49
C VAL A 120 -5.67 -4.26 6.96
N GLY A 121 -6.40 -3.66 6.05
CA GLY A 121 -7.37 -2.64 6.40
C GLY A 121 -8.10 -2.10 5.19
N LYS A 122 -8.88 -1.05 5.43
CA LYS A 122 -9.69 -0.40 4.42
C LYS A 122 -9.72 1.10 4.63
N ILE A 123 -9.67 1.84 3.52
CA ILE A 123 -9.93 3.29 3.55
C ILE A 123 -11.43 3.49 3.78
N VAL A 124 -11.78 4.09 4.91
CA VAL A 124 -13.17 4.29 5.31
C VAL A 124 -13.62 5.74 5.17
N SER A 125 -12.69 6.66 4.94
CA SER A 125 -12.99 8.08 4.75
C SER A 125 -11.95 8.73 3.86
N GLY A 126 -12.34 9.72 3.07
CA GLY A 126 -11.42 10.50 2.22
C GLY A 126 -11.09 9.84 0.89
N LEU A 127 -11.69 8.74 0.54
CA LEU A 127 -11.41 8.03 -0.72
C LEU A 127 -11.68 8.90 -1.94
N ASP A 128 -12.71 9.74 -1.89
CA ASP A 128 -13.05 10.70 -2.95
C ASP A 128 -11.91 11.69 -3.22
N LEU A 129 -11.26 12.17 -2.17
CA LEU A 129 -10.10 13.08 -2.29
C LEU A 129 -8.87 12.35 -2.82
N LEU A 130 -8.64 11.14 -2.34
CA LEU A 130 -7.52 10.31 -2.80
C LEU A 130 -7.66 9.93 -4.27
N ARG A 131 -8.89 9.71 -4.75
CA ARG A 131 -9.19 9.43 -6.16
C ARG A 131 -8.82 10.58 -7.10
N VAL A 132 -8.82 11.80 -6.59
CA VAL A 132 -8.42 12.98 -7.36
C VAL A 132 -6.90 13.17 -7.29
N GLU A 133 -6.32 13.01 -6.11
CA GLU A 133 -4.89 13.26 -5.90
C GLU A 133 -3.99 12.18 -6.47
N ALA A 134 -4.34 10.91 -6.28
CA ALA A 134 -3.48 9.80 -6.67
C ALA A 134 -3.17 9.72 -8.18
N PRO A 135 -4.13 9.92 -9.11
CA PRO A 135 -3.83 9.87 -10.54
C PRO A 135 -2.82 10.91 -11.01
N ARG A 136 -2.69 12.03 -10.30
CA ARG A 136 -1.73 13.08 -10.63
C ARG A 136 -0.29 12.57 -10.52
N MET A 137 -0.04 11.62 -9.63
CA MET A 137 1.28 11.03 -9.43
C MET A 137 1.82 10.34 -10.69
N ARG A 138 0.95 9.86 -11.57
CA ARG A 138 1.35 9.24 -12.84
C ARG A 138 2.08 10.21 -13.76
N ARG A 139 1.80 11.50 -13.62
CA ARG A 139 2.41 12.56 -14.44
C ARG A 139 3.43 13.38 -13.66
N GLU A 140 3.17 13.60 -12.39
CA GLU A 140 4.00 14.46 -11.54
C GLU A 140 5.10 13.69 -10.79
N GLY A 141 5.02 12.35 -10.77
CA GLY A 141 5.99 11.51 -10.09
C GLY A 141 5.57 11.19 -8.66
N PHE A 142 6.51 11.30 -7.73
CA PHE A 142 6.28 10.93 -6.34
C PHE A 142 5.41 11.94 -5.59
N ALA A 143 4.71 11.44 -4.57
CA ALA A 143 4.05 12.28 -3.59
C ALA A 143 4.53 11.90 -2.18
N SER A 144 4.54 12.86 -1.27
CA SER A 144 4.82 12.58 0.13
C SER A 144 3.63 11.85 0.75
N MET A 145 3.91 10.74 1.44
CA MET A 145 2.89 9.99 2.17
C MET A 145 3.27 9.86 3.64
N ARG A 146 2.30 10.10 4.50
CA ARG A 146 2.44 9.83 5.91
C ARG A 146 1.28 8.99 6.41
N LEU A 147 1.60 7.94 7.16
CA LEU A 147 0.64 7.09 7.84
C LEU A 147 0.93 7.16 9.34
N SER A 148 -0.07 7.50 10.12
CA SER A 148 0.06 7.68 11.57
C SER A 148 -1.21 7.26 12.29
N LEU A 149 -1.12 7.09 13.61
CA LEU A 149 -2.31 6.87 14.43
C LEU A 149 -3.24 8.07 14.34
N LEU A 150 -4.53 7.79 14.23
CA LEU A 150 -5.56 8.83 14.21
C LEU A 150 -5.82 9.32 15.63
#